data_347599619dad9e860bdd950f9601ea8d
#
_entry.id   347599619dad9e860bdd950f9601ea8d
#
_cell.length_a   1.000
_cell.length_b   1.000
_cell.length_c   1.000
_cell.angle_alpha   90.00
_cell.angle_beta   90.00
_cell.angle_gamma   90.00
#
_symmetry.space_group_name_H-M   'P 1'
#
loop_
_entity.id
_entity.type
_entity.pdbx_description
1 polymer ?
#
loop_
_entity_poly.entity_id
_entity_poly.type
_entity_poly.pdbx_seq_one_letter_code
_entity_poly.pdbx_strand_id
1 'polypeptide(L)'
;APTPRGEAQGAAMTSSELGQSDINRMATLGMRDNIDSLLRLADKLYRRNPAEWRKAGASREAVLEKLRATIASQTPWPELQGRRDIAALSLALGPDFRGDRVAAFIYASADMLVTAHGNRTTFYLTDQLDAQYVYNAARNIEIAVWMLSNRRNAAGQPLLLADEISER
;
A
#
# COMPACT_ATOMS: atom_id res chain seq x y z
N ALA A 1 -2.17 26.66 16.85
CA ALA A 1 -2.93 26.30 16.28
C ALA A 1 -2.89 25.49 15.02
N PRO A 2 -2.35 24.43 15.07
CA PRO A 2 -2.25 23.53 14.00
C PRO A 2 -3.52 22.87 13.61
N THR A 3 -4.45 23.06 14.36
CA THR A 3 -5.59 22.33 14.24
C THR A 3 -6.47 22.61 13.07
N PRO A 4 -6.47 23.81 12.54
CA PRO A 4 -7.34 24.06 11.40
C PRO A 4 -7.11 23.11 10.25
N ARG A 5 -5.87 22.74 10.05
CA ARG A 5 -5.58 21.82 8.96
C ARG A 5 -6.18 20.45 9.20
N GLY A 6 -6.10 20.00 10.42
CA GLY A 6 -6.67 18.72 10.77
C GLY A 6 -8.16 18.69 10.58
N GLU A 7 -8.80 19.76 10.93
CA GLU A 7 -10.22 19.81 10.80
C GLU A 7 -10.67 19.83 9.34
N ALA A 8 -9.96 20.61 8.56
CA ALA A 8 -10.31 20.69 7.15
C ALA A 8 -10.18 19.34 6.49
N GLN A 9 -9.20 18.59 6.89
CA GLN A 9 -8.99 17.28 6.31
C GLN A 9 -9.98 16.26 6.83
N GLY A 10 -10.35 16.37 8.07
CA GLY A 10 -11.25 15.41 8.67
C GLY A 10 -12.59 15.37 8.00
N ALA A 11 -13.01 16.47 7.44
CA ALA A 11 -14.28 16.49 6.77
C ALA A 11 -14.20 15.89 5.38
N ALA A 12 -13.01 15.67 4.90
CA ALA A 12 -12.84 15.40 3.50
C ALA A 12 -12.97 13.98 3.10
N MET A 13 -12.39 13.03 3.79
CA MET A 13 -12.29 11.72 3.16
C MET A 13 -12.03 10.62 4.12
N THR A 14 -12.84 9.59 4.00
CA THR A 14 -12.70 8.39 4.79
C THR A 14 -11.42 7.63 4.43
N SER A 15 -11.12 7.54 3.14
CA SER A 15 -9.92 6.82 2.72
C SER A 15 -8.66 7.55 3.16
N SER A 16 -8.72 8.88 3.23
CA SER A 16 -7.61 9.66 3.72
C SER A 16 -7.41 9.46 5.21
N GLU A 17 -8.50 9.34 5.95
CA GLU A 17 -8.40 9.08 7.38
C GLU A 17 -7.80 7.71 7.66
N LEU A 18 -8.20 6.70 6.88
CA LEU A 18 -7.61 5.39 7.01
C LEU A 18 -6.11 5.47 6.72
N GLY A 19 -5.74 6.13 5.62
CA GLY A 19 -4.35 6.28 5.27
C GLY A 19 -3.55 6.98 6.35
N GLN A 20 -4.10 8.05 6.92
CA GLN A 20 -3.40 8.79 7.96
C GLN A 20 -3.11 7.92 9.18
N SER A 21 -4.08 7.17 9.62
CA SER A 21 -3.91 6.28 10.76
C SER A 21 -2.84 5.23 10.49
N ASP A 22 -2.90 4.61 9.32
CA ASP A 22 -1.93 3.59 8.95
C ASP A 22 -0.54 4.18 8.79
N ILE A 23 -0.43 5.37 8.22
CA ILE A 23 0.84 6.04 8.04
C ILE A 23 1.50 6.32 9.39
N ASN A 24 0.73 6.82 10.34
CA ASN A 24 1.26 7.10 11.66
C ASN A 24 1.82 5.84 12.31
N ARG A 25 1.12 4.73 12.13
CA ARG A 25 1.60 3.46 12.68
C ARG A 25 2.85 2.99 11.97
N MET A 26 2.87 3.08 10.64
CA MET A 26 4.02 2.63 9.87
C MET A 26 5.28 3.41 10.23
N ALA A 27 5.15 4.68 10.53
CA ALA A 27 6.29 5.52 10.88
C ALA A 27 6.90 5.12 12.22
N THR A 28 6.16 4.41 13.06
CA THR A 28 6.62 4.06 14.40
C THR A 28 6.86 2.58 14.64
N LEU A 29 6.44 1.73 13.69
CA LEU A 29 6.57 0.29 13.84
C LEU A 29 7.77 -0.23 13.07
N GLY A 30 8.22 -1.42 13.42
CA GLY A 30 9.27 -2.09 12.68
C GLY A 30 8.74 -2.65 11.36
N MET A 31 9.67 -3.09 10.52
CA MET A 31 9.32 -3.53 9.16
C MET A 31 8.33 -4.68 9.17
N ARG A 32 8.50 -5.66 10.06
CA ARG A 32 7.58 -6.80 10.13
C ARG A 32 6.15 -6.32 10.33
N ASP A 33 5.97 -5.41 11.29
CA ASP A 33 4.64 -4.92 11.63
C ASP A 33 4.06 -4.10 10.48
N ASN A 34 4.91 -3.39 9.77
CA ASN A 34 4.47 -2.63 8.60
C ASN A 34 4.01 -3.55 7.48
N ILE A 35 4.74 -4.64 7.25
CA ILE A 35 4.34 -5.61 6.24
C ILE A 35 3.00 -6.25 6.64
N ASP A 36 2.85 -6.59 7.92
CA ASP A 36 1.59 -7.15 8.39
C ASP A 36 0.44 -6.17 8.21
N SER A 37 0.69 -4.89 8.45
CA SER A 37 -0.32 -3.85 8.22
C SER A 37 -0.70 -3.76 6.74
N LEU A 38 0.29 -3.83 5.86
CA LEU A 38 0.02 -3.81 4.42
C LEU A 38 -0.77 -5.03 3.99
N LEU A 39 -0.51 -6.19 4.56
CA LEU A 39 -1.26 -7.39 4.22
C LEU A 39 -2.69 -7.32 4.73
N ARG A 40 -2.92 -6.68 5.86
CA ARG A 40 -4.28 -6.42 6.33
C ARG A 40 -5.00 -5.46 5.40
N LEU A 41 -4.30 -4.45 4.91
CA LEU A 41 -4.88 -3.53 3.93
C LEU A 41 -5.20 -4.28 2.64
N ALA A 42 -4.32 -5.17 2.20
CA ALA A 42 -4.57 -5.98 1.02
C ALA A 42 -5.87 -6.79 1.18
N ASP A 43 -6.07 -7.40 2.35
CA ASP A 43 -7.28 -8.16 2.59
C ASP A 43 -8.52 -7.29 2.48
N LYS A 44 -8.48 -6.10 3.08
CA LYS A 44 -9.60 -5.16 3.00
C LYS A 44 -9.88 -4.75 1.57
N LEU A 45 -8.82 -4.44 0.82
CA LEU A 45 -8.98 -4.04 -0.57
C LEU A 45 -9.54 -5.17 -1.43
N TYR A 46 -9.10 -6.40 -1.19
CA TYR A 46 -9.62 -7.54 -1.92
C TYR A 46 -11.10 -7.78 -1.63
N ARG A 47 -11.52 -7.56 -0.40
CA ARG A 47 -12.94 -7.71 -0.05
C ARG A 47 -13.79 -6.71 -0.80
N ARG A 48 -13.28 -5.51 -1.00
CA ARG A 48 -14.00 -4.49 -1.74
C ARG A 48 -13.85 -4.66 -3.25
N ASN A 49 -12.80 -5.34 -3.69
CA ASN A 49 -12.47 -5.49 -5.11
C ASN A 49 -12.18 -6.94 -5.44
N PRO A 50 -13.18 -7.83 -5.31
CA PRO A 50 -12.91 -9.25 -5.51
C PRO A 50 -12.43 -9.61 -6.91
N ALA A 51 -12.76 -8.79 -7.91
CA ALA A 51 -12.28 -9.05 -9.26
C ALA A 51 -10.75 -9.06 -9.32
N GLU A 52 -10.09 -8.37 -8.39
CA GLU A 52 -8.64 -8.30 -8.43
C GLU A 52 -7.99 -9.62 -8.03
N TRP A 53 -8.40 -10.22 -6.91
CA TRP A 53 -7.78 -11.47 -6.51
C TRP A 53 -8.15 -12.61 -7.47
N ARG A 54 -9.30 -12.51 -8.13
CA ARG A 54 -9.72 -13.53 -9.08
C ARG A 54 -8.82 -13.59 -10.30
N LYS A 55 -8.12 -12.50 -10.62
CA LYS A 55 -7.14 -12.51 -11.69
C LYS A 55 -5.91 -13.34 -11.31
N ALA A 56 -5.64 -13.49 -10.01
CA ALA A 56 -4.38 -14.02 -9.55
C ALA A 56 -4.46 -15.42 -8.96
N GLY A 57 -5.64 -15.88 -8.56
CA GLY A 57 -5.74 -17.19 -7.94
C GLY A 57 -7.14 -17.62 -7.64
N ALA A 58 -7.24 -18.78 -6.99
CA ALA A 58 -8.51 -19.46 -6.77
C ALA A 58 -9.28 -18.91 -5.57
N SER A 59 -8.59 -18.26 -4.63
CA SER A 59 -9.23 -17.69 -3.46
C SER A 59 -8.47 -16.48 -2.99
N ARG A 60 -9.17 -15.63 -2.22
CA ARG A 60 -8.53 -14.47 -1.63
C ARG A 60 -7.40 -14.91 -0.70
N GLU A 61 -7.65 -15.93 0.10
CA GLU A 61 -6.67 -16.42 1.05
C GLU A 61 -5.40 -16.93 0.37
N ALA A 62 -5.58 -17.66 -0.75
CA ALA A 62 -4.43 -18.18 -1.48
C ALA A 62 -3.59 -17.06 -2.07
N VAL A 63 -4.24 -16.04 -2.60
CA VAL A 63 -3.52 -14.91 -3.19
C VAL A 63 -2.80 -14.13 -2.10
N LEU A 64 -3.44 -13.92 -0.95
CA LEU A 64 -2.79 -13.23 0.17
C LEU A 64 -1.56 -13.98 0.66
N GLU A 65 -1.63 -15.31 0.72
CA GLU A 65 -0.49 -16.09 1.16
C GLU A 65 0.65 -16.01 0.15
N LYS A 66 0.32 -16.06 -1.12
CA LYS A 66 1.35 -15.90 -2.16
C LYS A 66 2.02 -14.54 -2.07
N LEU A 67 1.22 -13.50 -1.85
CA LEU A 67 1.73 -12.15 -1.72
C LEU A 67 2.65 -12.04 -0.51
N ARG A 68 2.23 -12.60 0.62
CA ARG A 68 3.05 -12.61 1.84
C ARG A 68 4.39 -13.28 1.59
N ALA A 69 4.37 -14.46 0.97
CA ALA A 69 5.60 -15.22 0.72
C ALA A 69 6.52 -14.48 -0.24
N THR A 70 5.96 -13.87 -1.27
CA THR A 70 6.75 -13.15 -2.27
C THR A 70 7.40 -11.92 -1.66
N ILE A 71 6.67 -11.21 -0.81
CA ILE A 71 7.23 -10.05 -0.10
C ILE A 71 8.35 -10.51 0.84
N ALA A 72 8.11 -11.59 1.59
CA ALA A 72 9.09 -12.07 2.56
C ALA A 72 10.39 -12.51 1.90
N SER A 73 10.29 -13.14 0.73
CA SER A 73 11.48 -13.61 0.01
C SER A 73 12.08 -12.53 -0.87
N GLN A 74 11.42 -11.39 -1.01
CA GLN A 74 11.85 -10.29 -1.88
C GLN A 74 12.02 -10.74 -3.33
N THR A 75 11.24 -11.74 -3.73
CA THR A 75 11.19 -12.19 -5.12
C THR A 75 10.45 -11.14 -5.93
N PRO A 76 10.93 -10.79 -7.13
CA PRO A 76 10.25 -9.78 -7.94
C PRO A 76 8.81 -10.19 -8.25
N TRP A 77 7.91 -9.23 -8.23
CA TRP A 77 6.53 -9.45 -8.62
C TRP A 77 6.42 -9.31 -10.13
N PRO A 78 6.09 -10.38 -10.85
CA PRO A 78 6.22 -10.36 -12.32
C PRO A 78 5.43 -9.26 -13.01
N GLU A 79 4.25 -8.94 -12.53
CA GLU A 79 3.41 -7.95 -13.17
C GLU A 79 3.96 -6.54 -13.07
N LEU A 80 4.97 -6.33 -12.23
CA LEU A 80 5.61 -5.03 -12.11
C LEU A 80 6.76 -4.85 -13.09
N GLN A 81 7.04 -5.87 -13.90
CA GLN A 81 7.98 -5.74 -15.04
C GLN A 81 9.37 -5.29 -14.60
N GLY A 82 9.82 -5.78 -13.46
CA GLY A 82 11.14 -5.44 -12.96
C GLY A 82 11.25 -4.06 -12.31
N ARG A 83 10.15 -3.33 -12.26
CA ARG A 83 10.18 -2.01 -11.63
C ARG A 83 10.15 -2.13 -10.11
N ARG A 84 10.78 -1.16 -9.48
CA ARG A 84 10.93 -1.13 -8.03
C ARG A 84 10.48 0.22 -7.49
N ASP A 85 10.15 0.23 -6.20
CA ASP A 85 9.96 1.47 -5.45
C ASP A 85 8.90 2.36 -6.10
N ILE A 86 9.21 3.63 -6.32
CA ILE A 86 8.28 4.61 -6.90
C ILE A 86 7.82 4.18 -8.30
N ALA A 87 8.73 3.63 -9.10
CA ALA A 87 8.38 3.22 -10.46
C ALA A 87 7.36 2.07 -10.45
N ALA A 88 7.50 1.16 -9.49
CA ALA A 88 6.55 0.07 -9.32
C ALA A 88 5.19 0.61 -8.90
N LEU A 89 5.19 1.54 -7.97
CA LEU A 89 3.95 2.13 -7.48
C LEU A 89 3.25 2.90 -8.61
N SER A 90 4.02 3.63 -9.41
CA SER A 90 3.44 4.35 -10.55
C SER A 90 2.78 3.40 -11.54
N LEU A 91 3.40 2.25 -11.80
CA LEU A 91 2.81 1.28 -12.70
C LEU A 91 1.50 0.73 -12.13
N ALA A 92 1.50 0.39 -10.85
CA ALA A 92 0.30 -0.15 -10.21
C ALA A 92 -0.85 0.86 -10.20
N LEU A 93 -0.54 2.15 -10.20
CA LEU A 93 -1.53 3.21 -10.20
C LEU A 93 -1.91 3.67 -11.59
N GLY A 94 -1.31 3.09 -12.62
CA GLY A 94 -1.61 3.47 -13.98
C GLY A 94 -2.99 3.00 -14.40
N PRO A 95 -3.73 3.81 -15.15
CA PRO A 95 -5.10 3.44 -15.54
C PRO A 95 -5.14 2.23 -16.48
N ASP A 96 -4.02 1.95 -17.14
CA ASP A 96 -3.96 0.84 -18.09
C ASP A 96 -3.42 -0.45 -17.49
N PHE A 97 -3.11 -0.45 -16.22
CA PHE A 97 -2.60 -1.66 -15.57
C PHE A 97 -3.69 -2.72 -15.57
N ARG A 98 -3.36 -3.93 -16.05
CA ARG A 98 -4.37 -4.96 -16.24
C ARG A 98 -4.24 -6.13 -15.28
N GLY A 99 -3.19 -6.20 -14.50
CA GLY A 99 -3.00 -7.26 -13.53
C GLY A 99 -3.81 -7.04 -12.26
N ASP A 100 -3.50 -7.83 -11.25
CA ASP A 100 -4.07 -7.68 -9.92
C ASP A 100 -3.52 -6.40 -9.31
N ARG A 101 -4.31 -5.35 -9.35
CA ARG A 101 -3.88 -4.02 -8.89
C ARG A 101 -3.65 -3.99 -7.40
N VAL A 102 -4.41 -4.76 -6.63
CA VAL A 102 -4.23 -4.80 -5.19
C VAL A 102 -2.85 -5.37 -4.87
N ALA A 103 -2.53 -6.53 -5.44
CA ALA A 103 -1.23 -7.15 -5.19
C ALA A 103 -0.09 -6.26 -5.66
N ALA A 104 -0.24 -5.65 -6.84
CA ALA A 104 0.80 -4.78 -7.38
C ALA A 104 1.03 -3.58 -6.47
N PHE A 105 -0.04 -2.95 -6.01
CA PHE A 105 0.04 -1.81 -5.10
C PHE A 105 0.69 -2.21 -3.77
N ILE A 106 0.25 -3.31 -3.19
CA ILE A 106 0.77 -3.75 -1.88
C ILE A 106 2.23 -4.17 -2.01
N TYR A 107 2.57 -4.90 -3.07
CA TYR A 107 3.96 -5.31 -3.26
C TYR A 107 4.87 -4.10 -3.44
N ALA A 108 4.46 -3.13 -4.26
CA ALA A 108 5.25 -1.92 -4.48
C ALA A 108 5.41 -1.14 -3.19
N SER A 109 4.35 -1.07 -2.38
CA SER A 109 4.38 -0.38 -1.09
C SER A 109 5.34 -1.08 -0.13
N ALA A 110 5.30 -2.41 -0.09
CA ALA A 110 6.21 -3.18 0.75
C ALA A 110 7.65 -2.99 0.30
N ASP A 111 7.89 -2.99 -1.00
CA ASP A 111 9.23 -2.77 -1.54
C ASP A 111 9.75 -1.38 -1.16
N MET A 112 8.89 -0.38 -1.19
CA MET A 112 9.25 0.96 -0.80
C MET A 112 9.66 1.02 0.67
N LEU A 113 8.91 0.34 1.55
CA LEU A 113 9.24 0.30 2.97
C LEU A 113 10.53 -0.45 3.22
N VAL A 114 10.73 -1.58 2.55
CA VAL A 114 11.96 -2.36 2.70
C VAL A 114 13.15 -1.52 2.26
N THR A 115 13.02 -0.81 1.16
CA THR A 115 14.07 0.06 0.67
C THR A 115 14.36 1.19 1.67
N ALA A 116 13.31 1.78 2.24
CA ALA A 116 13.46 2.85 3.22
C ALA A 116 14.19 2.37 4.48
N HIS A 117 14.00 1.10 4.83
CA HIS A 117 14.73 0.51 5.96
C HIS A 117 16.12 0.00 5.54
N GLY A 118 16.59 0.32 4.35
CA GLY A 118 17.90 -0.09 3.89
C GLY A 118 18.00 -1.56 3.56
N ASN A 119 16.90 -2.18 3.19
CA ASN A 119 16.81 -3.61 2.85
C ASN A 119 17.20 -4.52 4.02
N ARG A 120 16.97 -4.06 5.24
CA ARG A 120 17.30 -4.85 6.41
C ARG A 120 16.10 -5.59 6.93
N THR A 121 16.34 -6.80 7.42
CA THR A 121 15.30 -7.59 8.04
C THR A 121 15.34 -7.48 9.56
N THR A 122 16.42 -6.92 10.10
CA THR A 122 16.54 -6.68 11.53
C THR A 122 16.81 -5.20 11.75
N PHE A 123 16.44 -4.71 12.91
CA PHE A 123 16.58 -3.29 13.22
C PHE A 123 17.53 -3.10 14.37
N TYR A 124 18.38 -2.13 14.23
CA TYR A 124 19.41 -1.81 15.20
C TYR A 124 19.37 -0.32 15.47
N LEU A 125 20.46 0.20 15.95
CA LEU A 125 20.56 1.62 16.26
C LEU A 125 20.36 2.50 15.03
N THR A 126 20.65 1.95 13.86
CA THR A 126 20.51 2.71 12.62
C THR A 126 19.07 2.98 12.23
N ASP A 127 18.10 2.33 12.88
CA ASP A 127 16.70 2.57 12.56
C ASP A 127 16.34 4.04 12.69
N GLN A 128 16.93 4.72 13.66
CA GLN A 128 16.63 6.13 13.83
C GLN A 128 17.11 6.95 12.65
N LEU A 129 18.20 6.53 12.02
CA LEU A 129 18.70 7.25 10.85
C LEU A 129 17.79 7.07 9.66
N ASP A 130 17.06 5.95 9.62
CA ASP A 130 16.16 5.65 8.52
C ASP A 130 14.75 6.16 8.76
N ALA A 131 14.46 6.72 9.92
CA ALA A 131 13.10 7.09 10.29
C ALA A 131 12.47 8.05 9.29
N GLN A 132 13.25 9.01 8.79
CA GLN A 132 12.72 9.97 7.84
C GLN A 132 12.34 9.29 6.53
N TYR A 133 13.15 8.33 6.08
CA TYR A 133 12.86 7.61 4.85
C TYR A 133 11.61 6.74 5.00
N VAL A 134 11.45 6.12 6.15
CA VAL A 134 10.24 5.33 6.41
C VAL A 134 9.02 6.22 6.45
N TYR A 135 9.13 7.38 7.08
CA TYR A 135 8.02 8.32 7.11
C TYR A 135 7.65 8.78 5.69
N ASN A 136 8.66 9.08 4.88
CA ASN A 136 8.42 9.50 3.51
C ASN A 136 7.76 8.38 2.69
N ALA A 137 8.22 7.14 2.88
CA ALA A 137 7.62 6.00 2.20
C ALA A 137 6.16 5.86 2.61
N ALA A 138 5.89 5.98 3.89
CA ALA A 138 4.53 5.88 4.41
C ALA A 138 3.63 6.98 3.86
N ARG A 139 4.16 8.20 3.75
CA ARG A 139 3.40 9.30 3.14
C ARG A 139 3.09 9.02 1.68
N ASN A 140 4.04 8.44 0.95
CA ASN A 140 3.80 8.08 -0.44
C ASN A 140 2.70 7.03 -0.56
N ILE A 141 2.67 6.09 0.39
CA ILE A 141 1.62 5.07 0.41
C ILE A 141 0.26 5.72 0.67
N GLU A 142 0.20 6.68 1.58
CA GLU A 142 -1.04 7.39 1.84
C GLU A 142 -1.56 8.08 0.58
N ILE A 143 -0.66 8.76 -0.13
CA ILE A 143 -1.04 9.43 -1.36
C ILE A 143 -1.53 8.41 -2.39
N ALA A 144 -0.88 7.25 -2.44
CA ALA A 144 -1.28 6.21 -3.37
C ALA A 144 -2.67 5.66 -3.05
N VAL A 145 -2.99 5.49 -1.77
CA VAL A 145 -4.34 5.05 -1.38
C VAL A 145 -5.37 6.06 -1.86
N TRP A 146 -5.08 7.35 -1.68
CA TRP A 146 -5.97 8.39 -2.17
C TRP A 146 -6.15 8.29 -3.67
N MET A 147 -5.05 8.06 -4.40
CA MET A 147 -5.13 7.92 -5.86
C MET A 147 -5.95 6.73 -6.30
N LEU A 148 -5.87 5.61 -5.57
CA LEU A 148 -6.65 4.43 -5.92
C LEU A 148 -8.15 4.72 -5.95
N SER A 149 -8.63 5.51 -5.03
CA SER A 149 -10.06 5.80 -4.96
C SER A 149 -10.46 7.01 -5.81
N ASN A 150 -9.52 7.84 -6.20
CA ASN A 150 -9.86 9.08 -6.91
C ASN A 150 -9.45 9.12 -8.36
N ARG A 151 -8.46 8.33 -8.78
CA ARG A 151 -8.14 8.23 -10.19
C ARG A 151 -9.16 7.38 -10.91
N ARG A 152 -9.33 7.65 -12.19
CA ARG A 152 -10.30 6.92 -13.01
C ARG A 152 -9.57 6.03 -14.01
N ASN A 153 -10.11 4.84 -14.22
CA ASN A 153 -9.64 3.95 -15.27
C ASN A 153 -10.32 4.32 -16.59
N ALA A 154 -10.05 3.53 -17.62
CA ALA A 154 -10.61 3.81 -18.95
C ALA A 154 -12.13 3.77 -18.96
N ALA A 155 -12.74 3.03 -18.05
CA ALA A 155 -14.20 2.93 -17.96
C ALA A 155 -14.81 4.05 -17.11
N GLY A 156 -13.99 4.96 -16.61
CA GLY A 156 -14.49 6.08 -15.79
C GLY A 156 -14.75 5.71 -14.35
N GLN A 157 -14.28 4.57 -13.91
CA GLN A 157 -14.46 4.09 -12.53
C GLN A 157 -13.20 4.30 -11.73
N PRO A 158 -13.28 4.34 -10.40
CA PRO A 158 -12.07 4.40 -9.58
C PRO A 158 -11.15 3.23 -9.90
N LEU A 159 -9.85 3.43 -9.74
CA LEU A 159 -8.90 2.34 -9.94
C LEU A 159 -9.22 1.18 -9.00
N LEU A 160 -9.52 1.47 -7.75
CA LEU A 160 -10.00 0.50 -6.77
C LEU A 160 -11.03 1.17 -5.89
N LEU A 161 -11.93 0.37 -5.34
CA LEU A 161 -12.85 0.84 -4.32
C LEU A 161 -12.09 0.82 -3.00
N ALA A 162 -11.75 1.98 -2.50
CA ALA A 162 -10.93 2.11 -1.30
C ALA A 162 -11.57 2.97 -0.23
N ASP A 163 -12.69 3.62 -0.54
CA ASP A 163 -13.36 4.48 0.42
C ASP A 163 -13.99 3.64 1.52
N GLU A 164 -14.02 4.19 2.72
CA GLU A 164 -14.71 3.58 3.86
C GLU A 164 -14.10 2.27 4.34
N ILE A 165 -12.88 1.98 3.91
CA ILE A 165 -12.22 0.76 4.38
C ILE A 165 -11.98 0.81 5.88
N SER A 166 -11.70 1.99 6.40
CA SER A 166 -11.41 2.14 7.81
C SER A 166 -12.61 1.84 8.70
N GLU A 167 -13.78 1.81 8.15
CA GLU A 167 -14.99 1.57 8.93
C GLU A 167 -15.35 0.09 9.05
N ARG A 168 -14.57 -0.79 8.48
CA ARG A 168 -14.90 -2.22 8.47
C ARG A 168 -14.03 -3.02 9.46
#